data_91eeac46f13c6e8bf4daefc311d21fe2
#
_entry.id   91eeac46f13c6e8bf4daefc311d21fe2
#
_cell.length_a   1.000
_cell.length_b   1.000
_cell.length_c   1.000
_cell.angle_alpha   90.00
_cell.angle_beta   90.00
_cell.angle_gamma   90.00
#
_symmetry.space_group_name_H-M   'P 1'
#
loop_
_entity.id
_entity.type
_entity.pdbx_description
1 polymer ?
#
loop_
_entity_poly.entity_id
_entity_poly.type
_entity_poly.pdbx_seq_one_letter_code
_entity_poly.pdbx_strand_id
1 'polypeptide(L)' 'SGEKLALLKQAMLTLRPRCQTIITLRFFENLKLTEIAEVLGSNPGTIRSQLARALAKLRRKMALGKQEVRK' A
#
# COMPACT_ATOMS: atom_id res chain seq x y z
N SER A 1 -12.67 12.22 3.19
CA SER A 1 -13.87 12.29 2.37
C SER A 1 -13.97 11.08 1.45
N GLY A 2 -15.15 10.92 0.85
CA GLY A 2 -15.40 9.78 -0.03
C GLY A 2 -14.53 9.78 -1.27
N GLU A 3 -14.18 10.96 -1.75
CA GLU A 3 -13.36 11.09 -2.95
C GLU A 3 -11.94 10.55 -2.72
N LYS A 4 -11.35 10.91 -1.59
CA LYS A 4 -10.03 10.42 -1.24
C LYS A 4 -10.03 8.92 -1.02
N LEU A 5 -11.09 8.42 -0.38
CA LEU A 5 -11.21 7.00 -0.14
C LEU A 5 -11.33 6.23 -1.45
N ALA A 6 -12.09 6.76 -2.41
CA ALA A 6 -12.24 6.14 -3.71
C ALA A 6 -10.91 6.09 -4.45
N LEU A 7 -10.12 7.18 -4.39
CA LEU A 7 -8.81 7.21 -5.01
C LEU A 7 -7.88 6.18 -4.38
N LEU A 8 -7.93 6.06 -3.06
CA LEU A 8 -7.12 5.09 -2.35
C LEU A 8 -7.47 3.66 -2.77
N LYS A 9 -8.75 3.36 -2.82
CA LYS A 9 -9.19 2.02 -3.22
C LYS A 9 -8.76 1.69 -4.64
N GLN A 10 -8.93 2.63 -5.57
CA GLN A 10 -8.50 2.41 -6.94
C GLN A 10 -6.99 2.19 -7.04
N ALA A 11 -6.23 3.02 -6.31
CA ALA A 11 -4.78 2.89 -6.31
C ALA A 11 -4.35 1.54 -5.74
N MET A 12 -5.01 1.10 -4.67
CA MET A 12 -4.70 -0.20 -4.08
C MET A 12 -4.91 -1.34 -5.06
N LEU A 13 -5.96 -1.25 -5.87
CA LEU A 13 -6.26 -2.31 -6.84
C LEU A 13 -5.20 -2.44 -7.93
N THR A 14 -4.39 -1.41 -8.16
CA THR A 14 -3.32 -1.48 -9.15
C THR A 14 -2.06 -2.13 -8.60
N LEU A 15 -2.00 -2.36 -7.30
CA LEU A 15 -0.85 -2.99 -6.68
C LEU A 15 -0.93 -4.51 -6.80
N ARG A 16 0.23 -5.15 -6.76
CA ARG A 16 0.27 -6.61 -6.70
C ARG A 16 -0.39 -7.09 -5.40
N PRO A 17 -0.98 -8.27 -5.42
CA PRO A 17 -1.65 -8.79 -4.22
C PRO A 17 -0.77 -8.78 -2.97
N ARG A 18 0.51 -9.14 -3.11
CA ARG A 18 1.41 -9.15 -1.97
C ARG A 18 1.60 -7.74 -1.39
N CYS A 19 1.72 -6.73 -2.27
CA CYS A 19 1.85 -5.36 -1.81
C CYS A 19 0.59 -4.88 -1.10
N GLN A 20 -0.57 -5.25 -1.63
CA GLN A 20 -1.84 -4.92 -0.97
C GLN A 20 -1.90 -5.55 0.41
N THR A 21 -1.48 -6.81 0.52
CA THR A 21 -1.48 -7.51 1.80
C THR A 21 -0.58 -6.82 2.81
N ILE A 22 0.64 -6.46 2.39
CA ILE A 22 1.59 -5.81 3.29
C ILE A 22 1.04 -4.48 3.80
N ILE A 23 0.48 -3.68 2.90
CA ILE A 23 -0.10 -2.39 3.29
C ILE A 23 -1.27 -2.60 4.24
N THR A 24 -2.13 -3.56 3.95
CA THR A 24 -3.28 -3.84 4.80
C THR A 24 -2.83 -4.27 6.19
N LEU A 25 -1.87 -5.18 6.27
CA LEU A 25 -1.40 -5.66 7.56
C LEU A 25 -0.72 -4.54 8.35
N ARG A 26 0.03 -3.67 7.67
CA ARG A 26 0.76 -2.62 8.35
C ARG A 26 -0.15 -1.49 8.85
N PHE A 27 -1.07 -1.05 8.02
CA PHE A 27 -1.84 0.17 8.31
C PHE A 27 -3.25 -0.08 8.81
N PHE A 28 -3.87 -1.16 8.38
CA PHE A 28 -5.23 -1.46 8.85
C PHE A 28 -5.22 -2.40 10.03
N GLU A 29 -4.29 -3.36 10.06
CA GLU A 29 -4.18 -4.29 11.18
C GLU A 29 -3.14 -3.85 12.21
N ASN A 30 -2.36 -2.81 11.89
CA ASN A 30 -1.37 -2.25 12.81
C ASN A 30 -0.26 -3.23 13.20
N LEU A 31 0.10 -4.14 12.33
CA LEU A 31 1.16 -5.10 12.61
C LEU A 31 2.53 -4.47 12.46
N LYS A 32 3.47 -4.93 13.26
CA LYS A 32 4.87 -4.55 13.11
C LYS A 32 5.47 -5.28 11.92
N LEU A 33 6.56 -4.72 11.37
CA LEU A 33 7.23 -5.35 10.22
C LEU A 33 7.65 -6.78 10.53
N THR A 34 8.11 -7.02 11.78
CA THR A 34 8.50 -8.36 12.19
C THR A 34 7.31 -9.33 12.17
N GLU A 35 6.16 -8.84 12.59
CA GLU A 35 4.94 -9.65 12.60
C GLU A 35 4.48 -9.96 11.18
N ILE A 36 4.54 -8.98 10.30
CA ILE A 36 4.17 -9.18 8.90
C ILE A 36 5.11 -10.20 8.26
N ALA A 37 6.41 -10.10 8.57
CA ALA A 37 7.38 -11.04 8.05
C ALA A 37 7.04 -12.47 8.46
N GLU A 38 6.63 -12.64 9.70
CA GLU A 38 6.23 -13.97 10.19
C GLU A 38 5.01 -14.49 9.45
N VAL A 39 4.01 -13.63 9.28
CA VAL A 39 2.77 -14.03 8.60
C VAL A 39 3.05 -14.46 7.16
N LEU A 40 3.95 -13.75 6.49
CA LEU A 40 4.20 -13.99 5.07
C LEU A 40 5.41 -14.91 4.82
N GLY A 41 6.03 -15.42 5.86
CA GLY A 41 7.18 -16.30 5.70
C GLY A 41 8.37 -15.60 5.07
N SER A 42 8.64 -14.37 5.51
CA SER A 42 9.70 -13.55 4.96
C SER A 42 10.51 -12.95 6.11
N ASN A 43 11.39 -11.99 5.81
CA ASN A 43 12.14 -11.32 6.87
C ASN A 43 11.79 -9.83 6.88
N PRO A 44 12.01 -9.14 8.03
CA PRO A 44 11.59 -7.74 8.16
C PRO A 44 12.24 -6.82 7.14
N GLY A 45 13.49 -7.06 6.77
CA GLY A 45 14.16 -6.22 5.78
C GLY A 45 13.48 -6.28 4.43
N THR A 46 13.09 -7.47 4.00
CA THR A 46 12.36 -7.65 2.76
C THR A 46 11.00 -6.96 2.82
N ILE A 47 10.29 -7.12 3.94
CA ILE A 47 9.00 -6.49 4.13
C ILE A 47 9.13 -4.97 4.07
N ARG A 48 10.18 -4.43 4.70
CA ARG A 48 10.41 -2.99 4.69
C ARG A 48 10.60 -2.47 3.27
N SER A 49 11.43 -3.17 2.48
CA SER A 49 11.67 -2.77 1.10
C SER A 49 10.41 -2.85 0.26
N GLN A 50 9.66 -3.93 0.41
CA GLN A 50 8.42 -4.11 -0.34
C GLN A 50 7.38 -3.06 0.05
N LEU A 51 7.31 -2.75 1.34
CA LEU A 51 6.39 -1.71 1.80
C LEU A 51 6.75 -0.34 1.23
N ALA A 52 8.05 -0.01 1.24
CA ALA A 52 8.50 1.27 0.70
C ALA A 52 8.13 1.41 -0.78
N ARG A 53 8.36 0.35 -1.55
CA ARG A 53 8.01 0.36 -2.96
C ARG A 53 6.51 0.47 -3.18
N ALA A 54 5.75 -0.27 -2.37
CA ALA A 54 4.30 -0.25 -2.47
C ALA A 54 3.75 1.14 -2.17
N LEU A 55 4.26 1.78 -1.13
CA LEU A 55 3.83 3.13 -0.77
C LEU A 55 4.18 4.16 -1.83
N ALA A 56 5.37 4.03 -2.42
CA ALA A 56 5.78 4.94 -3.49
C ALA A 56 4.86 4.80 -4.70
N LYS A 57 4.53 3.57 -5.06
CA LYS A 57 3.62 3.31 -6.16
C LYS A 57 2.22 3.83 -5.85
N LEU A 58 1.77 3.61 -4.64
CA LEU A 58 0.46 4.08 -4.21
C LEU A 58 0.36 5.60 -4.30
N ARG A 59 1.38 6.29 -3.79
CA ARG A 59 1.42 7.74 -3.84
C ARG A 59 1.36 8.25 -5.27
N ARG A 60 2.11 7.60 -6.16
CA ARG A 60 2.15 8.00 -7.56
C ARG A 60 0.78 7.84 -8.20
N LYS A 61 0.12 6.72 -7.95
CA LYS A 61 -1.20 6.47 -8.51
C LYS A 61 -2.23 7.48 -8.01
N MET A 62 -2.17 7.80 -6.73
CA MET A 62 -3.09 8.77 -6.16
C MET A 62 -2.83 10.18 -6.69
N ALA A 63 -1.56 10.53 -6.89
CA ALA A 63 -1.22 11.83 -7.45
C ALA A 63 -1.72 11.97 -8.89
N LEU A 64 -1.58 10.91 -9.69
CA LEU A 64 -2.09 10.93 -11.06
C LEU A 64 -3.60 11.06 -11.10
N GLY A 65 -4.29 10.32 -10.24
CA GLY A 65 -5.72 10.42 -10.15
C GLY A 65 -6.16 11.81 -9.75
N LYS A 66 -5.44 12.41 -8.82
CA LYS A 66 -5.71 13.75 -8.36
C LYS A 66 -5.52 14.78 -9.48
N GLN A 67 -4.46 14.59 -10.28
CA GLN A 67 -4.21 15.49 -11.40
C GLN A 67 -5.32 15.41 -12.44
N GLU A 68 -5.79 14.20 -12.70
CA GLU A 68 -6.88 14.01 -13.65
C GLU A 68 -8.15 14.71 -13.19
N VAL A 69 -8.42 14.62 -11.90
CA VAL A 69 -9.61 15.25 -11.33
C VAL A 69 -9.55 16.77 -11.47
N ARG A 70 -8.36 17.33 -11.35
CA ARG A 70 -8.20 18.78 -11.42
C ARG A 70 -8.39 19.33 -12.82
N LYS A 71 -8.23 18.50 -13.83
CA LYS A 71 -8.46 18.93 -15.19
C LYS A 71 -9.89 18.76 -15.61
#